data_3f6db3abd75ba21e0be2a6c740975920
#
_entry.id   3f6db3abd75ba21e0be2a6c740975920
#
_cell.length_a   1.000
_cell.length_b   1.000
_cell.length_c   1.000
_cell.angle_alpha   90.00
_cell.angle_beta   90.00
_cell.angle_gamma   90.00
#
_symmetry.space_group_name_H-M   'P 1'
#
loop_
_entity.id
_entity.type
_entity.pdbx_description
1 polymer ?
#
loop_
_entity_poly.entity_id
_entity_poly.type
_entity_poly.pdbx_seq_one_letter_code
_entity_poly.pdbx_strand_id
1 'polypeptide(L)'
;QLDVNELDTSATFALPFFFNSPANLNRAPLLITPGFGLQLWDGPQTTAANNFVELPANTYDVFIDTAWNPQFTPLFGAELGIRVGIYTNWDELVWQSWRLMGRAIGTLNLTPQWQAKVGIVYLDRNQVKLLPAVGATWVPNANSRYDIFFPAPKAAWRFTQWRNRAVWGFIAGEYGGGAWTFNQSGNAGVTEFDYNDVRISLGTEMVPVTARGLAG
;
A
#
# COMPACT_ATOMS: atom_id res chain seq x y z
N GLN A 1 -20.83 6.38 15.17
CA GLN A 1 -19.59 6.93 14.58
C GLN A 1 -18.48 5.98 14.95
N LEU A 2 -17.60 5.68 14.02
CA LEU A 2 -16.40 4.88 14.24
C LEU A 2 -15.22 5.81 14.04
N ASP A 3 -14.38 5.95 15.07
CA ASP A 3 -13.14 6.70 15.00
C ASP A 3 -11.95 5.72 15.09
N VAL A 4 -10.94 5.95 14.26
CA VAL A 4 -9.74 5.09 14.17
C VAL A 4 -8.51 5.97 14.25
N ASN A 5 -7.60 5.66 15.18
CA ASN A 5 -6.26 6.21 15.19
C ASN A 5 -5.29 5.13 14.75
N GLU A 6 -4.48 5.42 13.75
CA GLU A 6 -3.56 4.45 13.13
C GLU A 6 -2.11 4.94 13.24
N LEU A 7 -1.23 4.05 13.64
CA LEU A 7 0.21 4.27 13.68
C LEU A 7 0.91 3.17 12.89
N ASP A 8 1.55 3.55 11.77
CA ASP A 8 2.30 2.64 10.93
C ASP A 8 3.79 2.92 10.95
N THR A 9 4.58 1.87 11.03
CA THR A 9 6.03 1.93 10.95
C THR A 9 6.53 0.86 9.99
N SER A 10 7.42 1.25 9.08
CA SER A 10 8.07 0.30 8.16
C SER A 10 9.48 0.74 7.78
N ALA A 11 10.28 -0.24 7.34
CA ALA A 11 11.62 0.00 6.81
C ALA A 11 11.81 -0.79 5.52
N THR A 12 12.26 -0.11 4.46
CA THR A 12 12.46 -0.74 3.15
C THR A 12 13.93 -1.01 2.88
N PHE A 13 14.23 -2.26 2.52
CA PHE A 13 15.53 -2.74 2.10
C PHE A 13 15.50 -3.07 0.61
N ALA A 14 16.53 -2.65 -0.13
CA ALA A 14 16.65 -2.93 -1.55
C ALA A 14 17.70 -4.03 -1.79
N LEU A 15 17.31 -5.10 -2.50
CA LEU A 15 18.18 -6.13 -3.02
C LEU A 15 18.52 -5.83 -4.48
N PRO A 16 19.68 -5.20 -4.79
CA PRO A 16 19.95 -4.63 -6.11
C PRO A 16 20.26 -5.66 -7.20
N PHE A 17 20.50 -6.92 -6.82
CA PHE A 17 20.90 -7.98 -7.76
C PHE A 17 19.80 -8.98 -8.07
N PHE A 18 18.56 -8.68 -7.70
CA PHE A 18 17.44 -9.55 -7.98
C PHE A 18 17.14 -9.58 -9.49
N PHE A 19 17.09 -10.79 -10.04
CA PHE A 19 16.81 -11.05 -11.45
C PHE A 19 17.64 -10.20 -12.43
N ASN A 20 18.95 -10.24 -12.32
CA ASN A 20 19.89 -9.61 -13.25
C ASN A 20 19.88 -10.37 -14.60
N SER A 21 18.84 -10.14 -15.39
CA SER A 21 18.73 -10.63 -16.78
C SER A 21 19.05 -9.46 -17.73
N PRO A 22 19.66 -9.75 -18.92
CA PRO A 22 19.74 -8.74 -19.98
C PRO A 22 18.38 -8.17 -20.40
N ALA A 23 17.30 -8.93 -20.17
CA ALA A 23 15.94 -8.50 -20.43
C ALA A 23 15.41 -7.47 -19.40
N ASN A 24 16.01 -7.36 -18.22
CA ASN A 24 15.60 -6.36 -17.21
C ASN A 24 16.42 -5.07 -17.41
N LEU A 25 15.92 -4.17 -18.23
CA LEU A 25 16.62 -2.97 -18.65
C LEU A 25 16.94 -1.99 -17.52
N ASN A 26 16.11 -1.91 -16.50
CA ASN A 26 16.29 -0.98 -15.39
C ASN A 26 17.02 -1.61 -14.19
N ARG A 27 17.30 -2.92 -14.23
CA ARG A 27 17.89 -3.66 -13.10
C ARG A 27 17.20 -3.35 -11.77
N ALA A 28 15.85 -3.28 -11.81
CA ALA A 28 15.05 -2.90 -10.66
C ALA A 28 15.33 -3.83 -9.45
N PRO A 29 15.66 -3.27 -8.29
CA PRO A 29 15.87 -4.06 -7.10
C PRO A 29 14.58 -4.72 -6.64
N LEU A 30 14.69 -5.85 -5.95
CA LEU A 30 13.61 -6.35 -5.11
C LEU A 30 13.61 -5.51 -3.83
N LEU A 31 12.48 -4.89 -3.55
CA LEU A 31 12.25 -4.16 -2.30
C LEU A 31 11.61 -5.10 -1.29
N ILE A 32 12.15 -5.15 -0.07
CA ILE A 32 11.59 -5.90 1.05
C ILE A 32 11.31 -4.90 2.17
N THR A 33 10.05 -4.84 2.58
CA THR A 33 9.57 -3.87 3.57
C THR A 33 8.88 -4.59 4.73
N PRO A 34 9.58 -4.96 5.81
CA PRO A 34 8.93 -5.30 7.06
C PRO A 34 8.21 -4.08 7.63
N GLY A 35 7.04 -4.30 8.19
CA GLY A 35 6.22 -3.26 8.77
C GLY A 35 5.41 -3.73 9.96
N PHE A 36 4.98 -2.75 10.75
CA PHE A 36 4.13 -2.91 11.92
C PHE A 36 3.09 -1.80 11.93
N GLY A 37 1.83 -2.16 12.13
CA GLY A 37 0.71 -1.25 12.31
C GLY A 37 0.04 -1.47 13.67
N LEU A 38 -0.45 -0.38 14.23
CA LEU A 38 -1.30 -0.33 15.42
C LEU A 38 -2.52 0.50 15.11
N GLN A 39 -3.70 -0.08 15.26
CA GLN A 39 -4.97 0.61 15.13
C GLN A 39 -5.67 0.67 16.50
N LEU A 40 -6.04 1.88 16.90
CA LEU A 40 -6.84 2.14 18.10
C LEU A 40 -8.25 2.49 17.66
N TRP A 41 -9.22 1.67 18.10
CA TRP A 41 -10.61 1.77 17.70
C TRP A 41 -11.44 2.45 18.81
N ASP A 42 -12.14 3.51 18.46
CA ASP A 42 -13.21 4.10 19.29
C ASP A 42 -14.52 3.97 18.50
N GLY A 43 -15.29 2.98 18.86
CA GLY A 43 -16.50 2.58 18.14
C GLY A 43 -17.72 2.52 19.02
N PRO A 44 -18.91 2.26 18.45
CA PRO A 44 -20.14 2.14 19.20
C PRO A 44 -20.03 1.01 20.22
N GLN A 45 -20.03 1.37 21.50
CA GLN A 45 -20.17 0.40 22.58
C GLN A 45 -21.60 -0.15 22.56
N THR A 46 -21.74 -1.46 22.54
CA THR A 46 -23.05 -2.11 22.55
C THR A 46 -23.69 -2.02 23.92
N THR A 47 -24.87 -1.43 23.96
CA THR A 47 -25.83 -1.76 25.01
C THR A 47 -26.41 -3.16 24.73
N ALA A 48 -26.57 -3.98 25.76
CA ALA A 48 -26.99 -5.38 25.73
C ALA A 48 -28.31 -5.73 24.99
N ALA A 49 -28.93 -4.77 24.33
CA ALA A 49 -30.21 -4.93 23.61
C ALA A 49 -30.05 -5.16 22.09
N ASN A 50 -28.88 -4.92 21.52
CA ASN A 50 -28.66 -5.08 20.09
C ASN A 50 -27.44 -6.02 19.88
N ASN A 51 -27.64 -7.09 19.14
CA ASN A 51 -26.60 -8.10 18.78
C ASN A 51 -25.46 -7.54 17.92
N PHE A 52 -24.81 -6.46 18.34
CA PHE A 52 -23.63 -5.93 17.66
C PHE A 52 -22.37 -6.59 18.23
N VAL A 53 -21.42 -6.86 17.36
CA VAL A 53 -20.08 -7.33 17.72
C VAL A 53 -19.34 -6.16 18.35
N GLU A 54 -18.88 -6.32 19.58
CA GLU A 54 -18.01 -5.35 20.24
C GLU A 54 -16.64 -5.41 19.58
N LEU A 55 -16.20 -4.28 19.01
CA LEU A 55 -14.87 -4.18 18.40
C LEU A 55 -13.80 -4.18 19.47
N PRO A 56 -12.63 -4.83 19.23
CA PRO A 56 -11.50 -4.75 20.14
C PRO A 56 -10.99 -3.30 20.21
N ALA A 57 -10.55 -2.86 21.38
CA ALA A 57 -10.02 -1.51 21.56
C ALA A 57 -8.78 -1.24 20.69
N ASN A 58 -8.02 -2.29 20.36
CA ASN A 58 -6.82 -2.22 19.54
C ASN A 58 -6.67 -3.46 18.67
N THR A 59 -6.10 -3.24 17.47
CA THR A 59 -5.63 -4.31 16.59
C THR A 59 -4.23 -3.98 16.09
N TYR A 60 -3.55 -5.02 15.66
CA TYR A 60 -2.17 -4.92 15.20
C TYR A 60 -2.02 -5.65 13.88
N ASP A 61 -1.07 -5.19 13.09
CA ASP A 61 -0.58 -5.93 11.94
C ASP A 61 0.95 -5.95 11.92
N VAL A 62 1.48 -7.12 11.65
CA VAL A 62 2.90 -7.35 11.39
C VAL A 62 3.01 -7.96 10.02
N PHE A 63 3.76 -7.34 9.12
CA PHE A 63 3.81 -7.79 7.73
C PHE A 63 5.20 -7.68 7.10
N ILE A 64 5.38 -8.42 6.03
CA ILE A 64 6.47 -8.25 5.07
C ILE A 64 5.84 -7.96 3.71
N ASP A 65 6.12 -6.79 3.16
CA ASP A 65 5.77 -6.42 1.79
C ASP A 65 6.99 -6.60 0.89
N THR A 66 6.80 -7.20 -0.27
CA THR A 66 7.83 -7.32 -1.29
C THR A 66 7.35 -6.66 -2.57
N ALA A 67 8.20 -5.86 -3.21
CA ALA A 67 7.87 -5.18 -4.45
C ALA A 67 9.00 -5.27 -5.47
N TRP A 68 8.63 -5.53 -6.72
CA TRP A 68 9.56 -5.58 -7.84
C TRP A 68 8.95 -4.91 -9.06
N ASN A 69 9.66 -3.92 -9.62
CA ASN A 69 9.16 -3.08 -10.71
C ASN A 69 10.08 -3.19 -11.95
N PRO A 70 10.09 -4.35 -12.65
CA PRO A 70 10.96 -4.55 -13.80
C PRO A 70 10.52 -3.77 -15.02
N GLN A 71 11.50 -3.34 -15.80
CA GLN A 71 11.29 -2.84 -17.15
C GLN A 71 11.85 -3.88 -18.14
N PHE A 72 10.97 -4.57 -18.85
CA PHE A 72 11.34 -5.65 -19.76
C PHE A 72 11.78 -5.13 -21.13
N THR A 73 11.11 -4.08 -21.61
CA THR A 73 11.45 -3.37 -22.84
C THR A 73 11.35 -1.85 -22.62
N PRO A 74 11.85 -0.99 -23.50
CA PRO A 74 11.63 0.45 -23.38
C PRO A 74 10.16 0.85 -23.30
N LEU A 75 9.27 0.05 -23.90
CA LEU A 75 7.83 0.27 -23.93
C LEU A 75 7.11 -0.40 -22.74
N PHE A 76 7.50 -1.61 -22.35
CA PHE A 76 6.74 -2.47 -21.43
C PHE A 76 7.51 -2.78 -20.14
N GLY A 77 6.85 -2.60 -19.00
CA GLY A 77 7.29 -2.98 -17.67
C GLY A 77 6.16 -3.55 -16.82
N ALA A 78 6.45 -3.80 -15.56
CA ALA A 78 5.45 -4.25 -14.58
C ALA A 78 5.72 -3.68 -13.18
N GLU A 79 4.67 -3.62 -12.36
CA GLU A 79 4.74 -3.38 -10.92
C GLU A 79 4.13 -4.60 -10.23
N LEU A 80 4.97 -5.37 -9.55
CA LEU A 80 4.59 -6.60 -8.87
C LEU A 80 4.81 -6.43 -7.37
N GLY A 81 3.91 -6.96 -6.56
CA GLY A 81 4.07 -6.93 -5.11
C GLY A 81 3.26 -8.01 -4.43
N ILE A 82 3.79 -8.50 -3.31
CA ILE A 82 3.13 -9.44 -2.42
C ILE A 82 3.38 -8.98 -0.99
N ARG A 83 2.32 -8.95 -0.19
CA ARG A 83 2.38 -8.72 1.25
C ARG A 83 1.82 -9.92 1.98
N VAL A 84 2.59 -10.42 2.93
CA VAL A 84 2.17 -11.47 3.87
C VAL A 84 2.27 -10.91 5.27
N GLY A 85 1.23 -11.08 6.08
CA GLY A 85 1.22 -10.55 7.44
C GLY A 85 0.24 -11.27 8.36
N ILE A 86 0.33 -10.92 9.63
CA ILE A 86 -0.56 -11.37 10.69
C ILE A 86 -1.34 -10.13 11.16
N TYR A 87 -2.68 -10.23 11.14
CA TYR A 87 -3.62 -9.14 11.43
C TYR A 87 -4.55 -9.60 12.57
N THR A 88 -4.32 -9.13 13.79
CA THR A 88 -4.98 -9.66 14.98
C THR A 88 -4.93 -8.67 16.16
N ASN A 89 -5.72 -8.92 17.21
CA ASN A 89 -5.61 -8.23 18.49
C ASN A 89 -4.68 -8.94 19.50
N TRP A 90 -4.00 -10.01 19.08
CA TRP A 90 -3.10 -10.88 19.88
C TRP A 90 -3.77 -11.72 20.97
N ASP A 91 -5.08 -11.70 21.13
CA ASP A 91 -5.75 -12.57 22.11
C ASP A 91 -5.69 -14.04 21.68
N GLU A 92 -5.79 -14.27 20.37
CA GLU A 92 -5.66 -15.60 19.78
C GLU A 92 -5.06 -15.55 18.39
N LEU A 93 -4.04 -16.38 18.13
CA LEU A 93 -3.44 -16.54 16.81
C LEU A 93 -4.03 -17.76 16.13
N VAL A 94 -4.83 -17.52 15.10
CA VAL A 94 -5.43 -18.57 14.30
C VAL A 94 -4.97 -18.46 12.84
N TRP A 95 -5.26 -19.47 12.02
CA TRP A 95 -4.90 -19.44 10.60
C TRP A 95 -5.53 -18.25 9.86
N GLN A 96 -6.73 -17.85 10.26
CA GLN A 96 -7.46 -16.71 9.70
C GLN A 96 -6.80 -15.34 10.00
N SER A 97 -5.87 -15.28 10.94
CA SER A 97 -5.08 -14.06 11.21
C SER A 97 -4.02 -13.79 10.14
N TRP A 98 -3.66 -14.82 9.35
CA TRP A 98 -2.74 -14.64 8.24
C TRP A 98 -3.46 -14.03 7.05
N ARG A 99 -2.85 -13.02 6.45
CA ARG A 99 -3.35 -12.35 5.24
C ARG A 99 -2.29 -12.37 4.15
N LEU A 100 -2.76 -12.63 2.94
CA LEU A 100 -1.94 -12.59 1.73
C LEU A 100 -2.54 -11.56 0.78
N MET A 101 -1.87 -10.46 0.56
CA MET A 101 -2.27 -9.43 -0.38
C MET A 101 -1.28 -9.35 -1.53
N GLY A 102 -1.70 -8.80 -2.67
CA GLY A 102 -0.80 -8.71 -3.82
C GLY A 102 -1.25 -7.70 -4.86
N ARG A 103 -0.32 -7.32 -5.72
CA ARG A 103 -0.60 -6.49 -6.90
C ARG A 103 0.18 -6.99 -8.10
N ALA A 104 -0.46 -6.92 -9.25
CA ALA A 104 0.16 -7.20 -10.54
C ALA A 104 -0.36 -6.17 -11.56
N ILE A 105 0.49 -5.24 -11.95
CA ILE A 105 0.16 -4.10 -12.81
C ILE A 105 1.14 -4.08 -13.96
N GLY A 106 0.64 -4.18 -15.20
CA GLY A 106 1.39 -3.92 -16.40
C GLY A 106 1.54 -2.43 -16.66
N THR A 107 2.71 -1.99 -17.10
CA THR A 107 3.00 -0.59 -17.42
C THR A 107 3.43 -0.45 -18.87
N LEU A 108 2.89 0.58 -19.55
CA LEU A 108 3.21 0.91 -20.94
C LEU A 108 3.70 2.36 -21.01
N ASN A 109 4.95 2.56 -21.39
CA ASN A 109 5.55 3.88 -21.60
C ASN A 109 5.16 4.40 -23.00
N LEU A 110 4.06 5.13 -23.09
CA LEU A 110 3.53 5.65 -24.36
C LEU A 110 4.39 6.79 -24.91
N THR A 111 4.87 7.66 -24.02
CA THR A 111 5.80 8.74 -24.31
C THR A 111 6.72 8.94 -23.09
N PRO A 112 7.80 9.76 -23.18
CA PRO A 112 8.61 10.09 -22.01
C PRO A 112 7.82 10.73 -20.85
N GLN A 113 6.64 11.25 -21.12
CA GLN A 113 5.79 11.94 -20.13
C GLN A 113 4.57 11.12 -19.70
N TRP A 114 4.16 10.11 -20.48
CA TRP A 114 2.96 9.33 -20.23
C TRP A 114 3.25 7.84 -20.13
N GLN A 115 2.82 7.24 -19.05
CA GLN A 115 2.84 5.81 -18.81
C GLN A 115 1.42 5.34 -18.48
N ALA A 116 0.86 4.46 -19.29
CA ALA A 116 -0.41 3.79 -18.98
C ALA A 116 -0.17 2.61 -18.03
N LYS A 117 -1.15 2.34 -17.17
CA LYS A 117 -1.10 1.27 -16.17
C LYS A 117 -2.42 0.49 -16.17
N VAL A 118 -2.32 -0.85 -16.15
CA VAL A 118 -3.49 -1.74 -16.05
C VAL A 118 -3.12 -3.01 -15.30
N GLY A 119 -3.99 -3.45 -14.40
CA GLY A 119 -3.73 -4.65 -13.61
C GLY A 119 -4.79 -4.91 -12.57
N ILE A 120 -4.40 -5.59 -11.52
CA ILE A 120 -5.26 -6.00 -10.40
C ILE A 120 -4.53 -5.84 -9.07
N VAL A 121 -5.31 -5.56 -8.02
CA VAL A 121 -4.88 -5.58 -6.62
C VAL A 121 -5.75 -6.58 -5.85
N TYR A 122 -5.12 -7.54 -5.21
CA TYR A 122 -5.76 -8.52 -4.32
C TYR A 122 -5.57 -8.09 -2.87
N LEU A 123 -6.68 -7.92 -2.13
CA LEU A 123 -6.72 -7.31 -0.81
C LEU A 123 -6.89 -8.31 0.34
N ASP A 124 -7.27 -9.56 0.04
CA ASP A 124 -7.57 -10.61 1.04
C ASP A 124 -8.56 -10.16 2.12
N ARG A 125 -9.64 -9.51 1.71
CA ARG A 125 -10.74 -9.05 2.56
C ARG A 125 -11.98 -9.89 2.32
N ASN A 126 -12.93 -9.87 3.28
CA ASN A 126 -14.14 -10.69 3.17
C ASN A 126 -15.07 -10.20 2.05
N GLN A 127 -15.28 -8.88 1.96
CA GLN A 127 -16.21 -8.29 1.00
C GLN A 127 -15.55 -7.96 -0.34
N VAL A 128 -14.40 -7.30 -0.32
CA VAL A 128 -13.70 -6.86 -1.53
C VAL A 128 -12.34 -7.54 -1.61
N LYS A 129 -12.27 -8.64 -2.36
CA LYS A 129 -11.03 -9.41 -2.53
C LYS A 129 -10.15 -8.90 -3.66
N LEU A 130 -10.75 -8.40 -4.73
CA LEU A 130 -10.04 -8.01 -5.93
C LEU A 130 -10.51 -6.63 -6.41
N LEU A 131 -9.55 -5.73 -6.64
CA LEU A 131 -9.79 -4.43 -7.25
C LEU A 131 -9.15 -4.35 -8.63
N PRO A 132 -9.83 -3.80 -9.63
CA PRO A 132 -9.17 -3.41 -10.86
C PRO A 132 -8.19 -2.28 -10.57
N ALA A 133 -7.05 -2.31 -11.24
CA ALA A 133 -6.03 -1.29 -11.14
C ALA A 133 -5.82 -0.69 -12.52
N VAL A 134 -6.23 0.56 -12.75
CA VAL A 134 -6.20 1.18 -14.07
C VAL A 134 -5.95 2.68 -13.98
N GLY A 135 -5.18 3.20 -14.92
CA GLY A 135 -4.90 4.62 -15.00
C GLY A 135 -3.64 4.96 -15.79
N ALA A 136 -3.06 6.11 -15.46
CA ALA A 136 -1.84 6.58 -16.08
C ALA A 136 -1.01 7.43 -15.12
N THR A 137 0.30 7.40 -15.29
CA THR A 137 1.23 8.36 -14.72
C THR A 137 1.54 9.42 -15.78
N TRP A 138 1.42 10.68 -15.39
CA TRP A 138 1.77 11.82 -16.22
C TRP A 138 2.84 12.68 -15.54
N VAL A 139 3.98 12.84 -16.19
CA VAL A 139 5.12 13.64 -15.73
C VAL A 139 5.37 14.76 -16.73
N PRO A 140 4.63 15.89 -16.65
CA PRO A 140 4.75 16.97 -17.62
C PRO A 140 6.13 17.66 -17.62
N ASN A 141 6.76 17.66 -16.45
CA ASN A 141 8.09 18.28 -16.25
C ASN A 141 8.79 17.69 -15.02
N ALA A 142 10.04 18.10 -14.75
CA ALA A 142 10.84 17.62 -13.63
C ALA A 142 10.32 18.03 -12.23
N ASN A 143 9.29 18.87 -12.15
CA ASN A 143 8.77 19.39 -10.90
C ASN A 143 7.34 18.95 -10.59
N SER A 144 6.72 18.14 -11.45
CA SER A 144 5.32 17.71 -11.27
C SER A 144 5.13 16.27 -11.73
N ARG A 145 4.41 15.49 -10.94
CA ARG A 145 4.03 14.12 -11.24
C ARG A 145 2.58 13.88 -10.82
N TYR A 146 1.81 13.27 -11.68
CA TYR A 146 0.42 12.92 -11.48
C TYR A 146 0.23 11.44 -11.77
N ASP A 147 -0.04 10.65 -10.74
CA ASP A 147 -0.47 9.27 -10.84
C ASP A 147 -2.01 9.25 -10.81
N ILE A 148 -2.64 9.34 -11.97
CA ILE A 148 -4.11 9.28 -12.13
C ILE A 148 -4.45 7.80 -12.24
N PHE A 149 -4.42 7.13 -11.09
CA PHE A 149 -4.43 5.67 -11.02
C PHE A 149 -5.37 5.18 -9.91
N PHE A 150 -6.34 4.35 -10.25
CA PHE A 150 -7.16 3.65 -9.26
C PHE A 150 -6.47 2.34 -8.85
N PRO A 151 -6.39 1.97 -7.55
CA PRO A 151 -7.13 2.54 -6.42
C PRO A 151 -6.38 3.64 -5.63
N ALA A 152 -5.21 4.09 -6.06
CA ALA A 152 -4.36 4.98 -5.29
C ALA A 152 -3.84 6.16 -6.13
N PRO A 153 -4.68 7.16 -6.45
CA PRO A 153 -4.26 8.37 -7.16
C PRO A 153 -3.32 9.22 -6.29
N LYS A 154 -2.31 9.82 -6.91
CA LYS A 154 -1.37 10.73 -6.24
C LYS A 154 -0.98 11.88 -7.16
N ALA A 155 -0.96 13.08 -6.63
CA ALA A 155 -0.40 14.25 -7.29
C ALA A 155 0.75 14.80 -6.43
N ALA A 156 1.90 15.05 -7.03
CA ALA A 156 3.10 15.51 -6.33
C ALA A 156 3.78 16.67 -7.06
N TRP A 157 4.28 17.62 -6.29
CA TRP A 157 4.98 18.80 -6.79
C TRP A 157 6.27 19.01 -6.00
N ARG A 158 7.33 19.33 -6.71
CA ARG A 158 8.62 19.66 -6.12
C ARG A 158 8.60 21.11 -5.65
N PHE A 159 8.76 21.33 -4.35
CA PHE A 159 8.79 22.66 -3.77
C PHE A 159 10.18 23.28 -3.75
N THR A 160 11.18 22.47 -3.36
CA THR A 160 12.55 22.95 -3.17
C THR A 160 13.56 21.81 -3.25
N GLN A 161 14.81 22.17 -3.13
CA GLN A 161 15.92 21.22 -2.98
C GLN A 161 16.70 21.58 -1.73
N TRP A 162 16.92 20.63 -0.86
CA TRP A 162 17.74 20.79 0.33
C TRP A 162 18.92 19.84 0.27
N ARG A 163 20.14 20.42 0.23
CA ARG A 163 21.39 19.67 -0.04
C ARG A 163 21.26 18.86 -1.34
N ASN A 164 21.44 17.53 -1.27
CA ASN A 164 21.32 16.62 -2.42
C ASN A 164 19.96 15.88 -2.45
N ARG A 165 18.89 16.49 -1.90
CA ARG A 165 17.55 15.91 -1.86
C ARG A 165 16.52 16.90 -2.40
N ALA A 166 15.67 16.43 -3.30
CA ALA A 166 14.48 17.16 -3.71
C ALA A 166 13.38 16.98 -2.66
N VAL A 167 12.71 18.05 -2.27
CA VAL A 167 11.57 18.04 -1.35
C VAL A 167 10.31 18.19 -2.18
N TRP A 168 9.47 17.17 -2.11
CA TRP A 168 8.20 17.10 -2.80
C TRP A 168 7.05 17.19 -1.79
N GLY A 169 6.00 17.91 -2.14
CA GLY A 169 4.73 17.81 -1.47
C GLY A 169 3.76 16.99 -2.30
N PHE A 170 2.85 16.30 -1.65
CA PHE A 170 1.86 15.51 -2.36
C PHE A 170 0.48 15.55 -1.71
N ILE A 171 -0.53 15.30 -2.54
CA ILE A 171 -1.85 14.85 -2.14
C ILE A 171 -2.07 13.47 -2.75
N ALA A 172 -2.57 12.54 -1.96
CA ALA A 172 -2.86 11.19 -2.42
C ALA A 172 -4.23 10.75 -1.91
N GLY A 173 -4.91 9.94 -2.73
CA GLY A 173 -6.09 9.20 -2.35
C GLY A 173 -5.76 7.71 -2.33
N GLU A 174 -6.47 6.95 -1.51
CA GLU A 174 -6.39 5.49 -1.56
C GLU A 174 -7.71 4.85 -1.16
N TYR A 175 -7.97 3.68 -1.71
CA TYR A 175 -8.99 2.77 -1.21
C TYR A 175 -8.36 1.95 -0.10
N GLY A 176 -8.55 2.40 1.13
CA GLY A 176 -7.96 1.87 2.34
C GLY A 176 -8.81 0.81 3.03
N GLY A 177 -8.48 0.56 4.31
CA GLY A 177 -9.13 -0.43 5.16
C GLY A 177 -8.30 -1.70 5.34
N GLY A 178 -8.85 -2.64 6.08
CA GLY A 178 -8.19 -3.91 6.41
C GLY A 178 -9.17 -4.95 6.93
N ALA A 179 -8.64 -6.13 7.22
CA ALA A 179 -9.38 -7.22 7.84
C ALA A 179 -8.54 -7.82 8.97
N TRP A 180 -9.11 -7.88 10.17
CA TRP A 180 -8.46 -8.41 11.38
C TRP A 180 -9.29 -9.53 11.98
N THR A 181 -8.61 -10.44 12.68
CA THR A 181 -9.25 -11.46 13.49
C THR A 181 -9.10 -11.13 14.97
N PHE A 182 -10.16 -11.35 15.73
CA PHE A 182 -10.14 -11.19 17.17
C PHE A 182 -11.09 -12.19 17.85
N ASN A 183 -10.85 -12.45 19.14
CA ASN A 183 -11.72 -13.28 19.95
C ASN A 183 -12.78 -12.40 20.62
N GLN A 184 -14.05 -12.75 20.44
CA GLN A 184 -15.18 -12.03 21.05
C GLN A 184 -15.38 -12.50 22.48
N SER A 185 -15.27 -11.58 23.46
CA SER A 185 -15.56 -11.86 24.86
C SER A 185 -16.97 -12.41 25.04
N GLY A 186 -17.08 -13.66 25.53
CA GLY A 186 -18.37 -14.29 25.82
C GLY A 186 -18.94 -15.19 24.73
N ASN A 187 -18.32 -15.30 23.58
CA ASN A 187 -18.67 -16.27 22.53
C ASN A 187 -17.45 -17.14 22.22
N ALA A 188 -17.64 -18.45 22.16
CA ALA A 188 -16.57 -19.40 21.87
C ALA A 188 -16.25 -19.39 20.37
N GLY A 189 -15.59 -18.33 19.85
CA GLY A 189 -15.22 -18.30 18.44
C GLY A 189 -14.43 -17.05 18.01
N VAL A 190 -13.58 -17.27 17.04
CA VAL A 190 -12.84 -16.20 16.35
C VAL A 190 -13.78 -15.47 15.40
N THR A 191 -13.79 -14.14 15.49
CA THR A 191 -14.58 -13.27 14.61
C THR A 191 -13.64 -12.50 13.69
N GLU A 192 -14.04 -12.34 12.45
CA GLU A 192 -13.36 -11.47 11.49
C GLU A 192 -14.10 -10.13 11.38
N PHE A 193 -13.32 -9.07 11.44
CA PHE A 193 -13.79 -7.70 11.19
C PHE A 193 -13.06 -7.14 9.98
N ASP A 194 -13.83 -6.61 9.06
CA ASP A 194 -13.34 -6.02 7.81
C ASP A 194 -14.00 -4.65 7.64
N TYR A 195 -13.21 -3.64 7.37
CA TYR A 195 -13.73 -2.33 6.99
C TYR A 195 -13.04 -1.83 5.73
N ASN A 196 -13.76 -0.97 5.01
CA ASN A 196 -13.28 -0.34 3.79
C ASN A 196 -13.51 1.16 3.90
N ASP A 197 -12.52 1.94 3.57
CA ASP A 197 -12.56 3.39 3.61
C ASP A 197 -11.94 4.02 2.36
N VAL A 198 -12.15 5.31 2.21
CA VAL A 198 -11.45 6.13 1.22
C VAL A 198 -10.67 7.18 1.99
N ARG A 199 -9.35 7.15 1.86
CA ARG A 199 -8.45 8.06 2.56
C ARG A 199 -7.90 9.12 1.62
N ILE A 200 -7.71 10.32 2.17
CA ILE A 200 -6.98 11.40 1.52
C ILE A 200 -5.80 11.77 2.42
N SER A 201 -4.61 11.71 1.85
CA SER A 201 -3.36 12.00 2.55
C SER A 201 -2.69 13.23 1.97
N LEU A 202 -2.14 14.05 2.85
CA LEU A 202 -1.27 15.18 2.51
C LEU A 202 0.09 14.94 3.16
N GLY A 203 1.18 15.16 2.42
CA GLY A 203 2.48 14.88 2.98
C GLY A 203 3.64 15.48 2.20
N THR A 204 4.84 15.21 2.71
CA THR A 204 6.09 15.59 2.07
C THR A 204 7.02 14.38 1.94
N GLU A 205 7.77 14.33 0.84
CA GLU A 205 8.76 13.31 0.56
C GLU A 205 10.11 13.94 0.25
N MET A 206 11.20 13.33 0.72
CA MET A 206 12.55 13.72 0.39
C MET A 206 13.23 12.64 -0.45
N VAL A 207 13.50 12.95 -1.72
CA VAL A 207 14.07 12.02 -2.68
C VAL A 207 15.51 12.44 -3.02
N PRO A 208 16.51 11.54 -3.01
CA PRO A 208 17.86 11.88 -3.45
C PRO A 208 17.85 12.39 -4.90
N VAL A 209 18.55 13.50 -5.15
CA VAL A 209 18.77 13.99 -6.51
C VAL A 209 19.93 13.19 -7.09
N THR A 210 19.63 12.09 -7.78
CA THR A 210 20.61 11.38 -8.58
C THR A 210 20.86 12.13 -9.88
N ALA A 211 22.10 12.15 -10.38
CA ALA A 211 22.49 12.85 -11.60
C ALA A 211 21.84 12.30 -12.90
N ARG A 212 21.03 11.26 -12.80
CA ARG A 212 20.14 10.75 -13.85
C ARG A 212 18.72 11.05 -13.37
N GLY A 213 18.04 11.94 -14.09
CA GLY A 213 16.70 12.41 -13.76
C GLY A 213 15.78 11.29 -13.32
N LEU A 214 15.01 11.62 -12.27
CA LEU A 214 13.79 10.96 -11.78
C LEU A 214 13.53 9.56 -12.36
N ALA A 215 14.25 8.57 -11.87
CA ALA A 215 13.87 7.18 -11.98
C ALA A 215 13.13 6.81 -10.69
N GLY A 216 11.82 6.83 -10.74
CA GLY A 216 10.95 6.33 -9.71
C GLY A 216 9.76 5.69 -10.36
#